data_7c877dc5078af100da5fdee22078abc8
#
_entry.id   7c877dc5078af100da5fdee22078abc8
#
_cell.length_a   1.000
_cell.length_b   1.000
_cell.length_c   1.000
_cell.angle_alpha   90.00
_cell.angle_beta   90.00
_cell.angle_gamma   90.00
#
_symmetry.space_group_name_H-M   'P 1'
#
loop_
_entity.id
_entity.type
_entity.pdbx_description
1 polymer ?
#
loop_
_entity_poly.entity_id
_entity_poly.type
_entity_poly.pdbx_seq_one_letter_code
_entity_poly.pdbx_strand_id
1 'polypeptide(L)'
;VACSLFAQKTPESKQKENIMKSKMFEKETFKKEVVENVKYLYRKTMDEASEQEIFQAVSYVVKDVIIDQWLATQQEFDKADPKIVYYMSMEFLMGRALGNNLINLTVYNEVKEALEEMGINLNELEDQEPDPALGNGGLGRLAACFMESLATLGYPAYGCGIRYHYGMFRQKIENGYQVEEPDNWL
;
A
#
# COMPACT_ATOMS: atom_id res chain seq x y z
N VAL A 1 0.83 7.48 0.31
CA VAL A 1 0.41 8.17 -0.93
C VAL A 1 1.24 7.63 -2.07
N ALA A 2 0.72 6.65 -2.83
CA ALA A 2 1.39 6.14 -4.02
C ALA A 2 1.18 7.16 -5.16
N CYS A 3 2.22 7.87 -5.54
CA CYS A 3 2.24 8.70 -6.72
C CYS A 3 2.68 7.81 -7.90
N SER A 4 1.74 7.30 -8.70
CA SER A 4 2.08 6.58 -9.94
C SER A 4 2.25 7.59 -11.05
N LEU A 5 3.47 7.79 -11.51
CA LEU A 5 3.80 8.55 -12.72
C LEU A 5 3.53 7.71 -13.97
N PHE A 6 2.41 7.93 -14.63
CA PHE A 6 2.19 7.52 -16.02
C PHE A 6 2.45 8.70 -16.97
N ALA A 7 3.73 9.11 -17.10
CA ALA A 7 4.15 9.81 -18.31
C ALA A 7 4.20 8.80 -19.47
N GLN A 8 3.85 9.20 -20.70
CA GLN A 8 4.02 8.33 -21.87
C GLN A 8 5.48 7.88 -21.95
N LYS A 9 5.73 6.61 -21.62
CA LYS A 9 7.08 6.06 -21.49
C LYS A 9 7.65 5.79 -22.87
N THR A 10 8.86 6.28 -23.12
CA THR A 10 9.63 5.91 -24.31
C THR A 10 9.98 4.42 -24.28
N PRO A 11 10.25 3.77 -25.44
CA PRO A 11 10.66 2.36 -25.49
C PRO A 11 11.86 2.06 -24.57
N GLU A 12 12.82 2.98 -24.48
CA GLU A 12 13.98 2.84 -23.60
C GLU A 12 13.64 2.93 -22.10
N SER A 13 12.68 3.79 -21.74
CA SER A 13 12.21 3.88 -20.35
C SER A 13 11.43 2.62 -19.94
N LYS A 14 10.65 2.04 -20.86
CA LYS A 14 9.96 0.75 -20.64
C LYS A 14 10.94 -0.41 -20.47
N GLN A 15 12.03 -0.41 -21.25
CA GLN A 15 13.05 -1.46 -21.15
C GLN A 15 13.86 -1.34 -19.85
N LYS A 16 14.22 -0.13 -19.42
CA LYS A 16 14.85 0.11 -18.11
C LYS A 16 13.94 -0.28 -16.94
N GLU A 17 12.64 0.03 -17.06
CA GLU A 17 11.63 -0.35 -16.07
C GLU A 17 11.45 -1.88 -15.99
N ASN A 18 11.41 -2.59 -17.11
CA ASN A 18 11.34 -4.04 -17.13
C ASN A 18 12.60 -4.71 -16.54
N ILE A 19 13.77 -4.13 -16.78
CA ILE A 19 15.04 -4.60 -16.17
C ILE A 19 15.06 -4.31 -14.67
N MET A 20 14.53 -3.17 -14.23
CA MET A 20 14.39 -2.82 -12.82
C MET A 20 13.36 -3.71 -12.13
N LYS A 21 12.20 -3.96 -12.76
CA LYS A 21 11.17 -4.89 -12.28
C LYS A 21 11.70 -6.31 -12.10
N SER A 22 12.49 -6.83 -13.05
CA SER A 22 13.08 -8.17 -12.95
C SER A 22 14.10 -8.34 -11.82
N LYS A 23 14.72 -7.25 -11.37
CA LYS A 23 15.64 -7.26 -10.23
C LYS A 23 14.94 -7.04 -8.88
N MET A 24 13.82 -6.33 -8.86
CA MET A 24 13.12 -5.92 -7.63
C MET A 24 12.16 -6.98 -7.09
N PHE A 25 11.64 -7.89 -7.94
CA PHE A 25 10.71 -8.96 -7.55
C PHE A 25 11.16 -10.33 -8.08
N GLU A 26 12.43 -10.66 -7.88
CA GLU A 26 12.84 -12.04 -8.01
C GLU A 26 12.22 -12.82 -6.85
N LYS A 27 11.48 -13.90 -7.15
CA LYS A 27 10.75 -14.70 -6.16
C LYS A 27 11.59 -15.08 -4.95
N GLU A 28 12.82 -15.55 -5.19
CA GLU A 28 13.72 -15.98 -4.12
C GLU A 28 14.16 -14.83 -3.23
N THR A 29 14.44 -13.67 -3.80
CA THR A 29 14.77 -12.46 -3.06
C THR A 29 13.59 -12.00 -2.22
N PHE A 30 12.39 -11.95 -2.80
CA PHE A 30 11.17 -11.61 -2.08
C PHE A 30 10.91 -12.54 -0.90
N LYS A 31 10.96 -13.88 -1.11
CA LYS A 31 10.77 -14.88 -0.04
C LYS A 31 11.79 -14.69 1.08
N LYS A 32 13.04 -14.46 0.72
CA LYS A 32 14.12 -14.22 1.69
C LYS A 32 13.85 -12.97 2.52
N GLU A 33 13.49 -11.87 1.88
CA GLU A 33 13.22 -10.60 2.56
C GLU A 33 12.00 -10.69 3.51
N VAL A 34 10.95 -11.43 3.12
CA VAL A 34 9.82 -11.71 4.01
C VAL A 34 10.27 -12.47 5.26
N VAL A 35 11.05 -13.53 5.10
CA VAL A 35 11.60 -14.32 6.23
C VAL A 35 12.52 -13.46 7.10
N GLU A 36 13.36 -12.63 6.50
CA GLU A 36 14.24 -11.71 7.23
C GLU A 36 13.44 -10.67 8.00
N ASN A 37 12.38 -10.11 7.42
CA ASN A 37 11.51 -9.17 8.12
C ASN A 37 10.81 -9.83 9.31
N VAL A 38 10.26 -11.03 9.18
CA VAL A 38 9.69 -11.77 10.31
C VAL A 38 10.74 -11.95 11.42
N LYS A 39 11.93 -12.38 11.05
CA LYS A 39 13.03 -12.62 11.99
C LYS A 39 13.46 -11.34 12.73
N TYR A 40 13.68 -10.26 12.01
CA TYR A 40 14.26 -9.04 12.60
C TYR A 40 13.23 -8.16 13.32
N LEU A 41 12.00 -8.11 12.85
CA LEU A 41 10.96 -7.30 13.48
C LEU A 41 10.37 -8.02 14.70
N TYR A 42 10.11 -9.33 14.57
CA TYR A 42 9.38 -10.09 15.60
C TYR A 42 10.23 -11.08 16.36
N ARG A 43 11.46 -11.37 15.91
CA ARG A 43 12.36 -12.36 16.51
C ARG A 43 11.76 -13.76 16.55
N LYS A 44 11.04 -14.12 15.48
CA LYS A 44 10.34 -15.39 15.29
C LYS A 44 10.78 -16.08 14.00
N THR A 45 10.53 -17.37 13.93
CA THR A 45 10.54 -18.14 12.68
C THR A 45 9.20 -17.97 11.95
N MET A 46 9.11 -18.38 10.69
CA MET A 46 7.86 -18.33 9.93
C MET A 46 6.75 -19.18 10.57
N ASP A 47 7.11 -20.33 11.16
CA ASP A 47 6.16 -21.24 11.83
C ASP A 47 5.61 -20.68 13.15
N GLU A 48 6.34 -19.75 13.76
CA GLU A 48 5.92 -19.09 15.03
C GLU A 48 5.20 -17.76 14.79
N ALA A 49 5.30 -17.22 13.58
CA ALA A 49 4.71 -15.95 13.25
C ALA A 49 3.19 -16.07 13.07
N SER A 50 2.46 -15.09 13.58
CA SER A 50 1.03 -14.98 13.29
C SER A 50 0.80 -14.45 11.86
N GLU A 51 -0.39 -14.70 11.32
CA GLU A 51 -0.79 -14.18 10.01
C GLU A 51 -0.63 -12.65 9.92
N GLN A 52 -0.96 -11.93 11.00
CA GLN A 52 -0.78 -10.48 11.09
C GLN A 52 0.70 -10.07 11.00
N GLU A 53 1.60 -10.81 11.65
CA GLU A 53 3.05 -10.54 11.58
C GLU A 53 3.62 -10.84 10.19
N ILE A 54 3.12 -11.90 9.54
CA ILE A 54 3.47 -12.22 8.14
C ILE A 54 2.95 -11.14 7.20
N PHE A 55 1.70 -10.68 7.37
CA PHE A 55 1.15 -9.55 6.61
C PHE A 55 2.02 -8.30 6.72
N GLN A 56 2.45 -7.96 7.93
CA GLN A 56 3.34 -6.82 8.15
C GLN A 56 4.69 -7.01 7.45
N ALA A 57 5.28 -8.20 7.54
CA ALA A 57 6.55 -8.49 6.90
C ALA A 57 6.48 -8.35 5.37
N VAL A 58 5.43 -8.89 4.74
CA VAL A 58 5.15 -8.74 3.31
C VAL A 58 4.94 -7.27 2.94
N SER A 59 4.16 -6.54 3.74
CA SER A 59 3.89 -5.12 3.52
C SER A 59 5.17 -4.27 3.58
N TYR A 60 6.13 -4.62 4.42
CA TYR A 60 7.43 -3.93 4.46
C TYR A 60 8.24 -4.15 3.18
N VAL A 61 8.30 -5.39 2.65
CA VAL A 61 8.99 -5.65 1.38
C VAL A 61 8.37 -4.85 0.24
N VAL A 62 7.04 -4.85 0.14
CA VAL A 62 6.32 -4.07 -0.89
C VAL A 62 6.53 -2.57 -0.72
N LYS A 63 6.53 -2.08 0.53
CA LYS A 63 6.79 -0.67 0.84
C LYS A 63 8.17 -0.22 0.38
N ASP A 64 9.19 -1.03 0.57
CA ASP A 64 10.56 -0.66 0.21
C ASP A 64 10.69 -0.42 -1.31
N VAL A 65 10.03 -1.26 -2.12
CA VAL A 65 9.92 -1.03 -3.57
C VAL A 65 9.20 0.28 -3.92
N ILE A 66 8.12 0.59 -3.19
CA ILE A 66 7.37 1.85 -3.39
C ILE A 66 8.25 3.05 -3.04
N ILE A 67 9.05 2.96 -1.98
CA ILE A 67 9.94 4.05 -1.55
C ILE A 67 11.00 4.36 -2.60
N ASP A 68 11.59 3.35 -3.24
CA ASP A 68 12.56 3.57 -4.31
C ASP A 68 11.96 4.36 -5.48
N GLN A 69 10.74 4.01 -5.88
CA GLN A 69 10.01 4.75 -6.92
C GLN A 69 9.62 6.17 -6.46
N TRP A 70 9.24 6.31 -5.20
CA TRP A 70 8.91 7.62 -4.62
C TRP A 70 10.11 8.55 -4.60
N LEU A 71 11.28 8.06 -4.21
CA LEU A 71 12.53 8.84 -4.22
C LEU A 71 12.89 9.32 -5.65
N ALA A 72 12.73 8.45 -6.64
CA ALA A 72 12.96 8.83 -8.04
C ALA A 72 11.96 9.93 -8.49
N THR A 73 10.71 9.83 -8.08
CA THR A 73 9.69 10.85 -8.35
C THR A 73 10.03 12.19 -7.70
N GLN A 74 10.50 12.19 -6.43
CA GLN A 74 10.90 13.42 -5.75
C GLN A 74 12.07 14.10 -6.47
N GLN A 75 13.07 13.32 -6.93
CA GLN A 75 14.19 13.87 -7.71
C GLN A 75 13.74 14.52 -9.03
N GLU A 76 12.72 13.97 -9.68
CA GLU A 76 12.16 14.60 -10.88
C GLU A 76 11.37 15.87 -10.56
N PHE A 77 10.65 15.91 -9.43
CA PHE A 77 9.98 17.13 -8.98
C PHE A 77 10.97 18.24 -8.66
N ASP A 78 12.09 17.93 -7.99
CA ASP A 78 13.14 18.90 -7.67
C ASP A 78 13.78 19.50 -8.94
N LYS A 79 13.91 18.70 -10.01
CA LYS A 79 14.47 19.18 -11.28
C LYS A 79 13.49 20.00 -12.12
N ALA A 80 12.23 19.56 -12.15
CA ALA A 80 11.22 20.12 -13.04
C ALA A 80 10.47 21.32 -12.45
N ASP A 81 10.53 21.49 -11.11
CA ASP A 81 9.80 22.52 -10.36
C ASP A 81 8.32 22.65 -10.83
N PRO A 82 7.54 21.55 -10.84
CA PRO A 82 6.20 21.54 -11.41
C PRO A 82 5.21 22.24 -10.48
N LYS A 83 4.08 22.71 -11.03
CA LYS A 83 2.94 23.06 -10.19
C LYS A 83 2.43 21.84 -9.45
N ILE A 84 2.26 21.97 -8.13
CA ILE A 84 1.81 20.89 -7.24
C ILE A 84 0.35 21.14 -6.87
N VAL A 85 -0.46 20.08 -6.95
CA VAL A 85 -1.86 20.09 -6.47
C VAL A 85 -1.87 19.59 -5.03
N TYR A 86 -2.47 20.38 -4.15
CA TYR A 86 -2.74 19.99 -2.76
C TYR A 86 -4.24 19.77 -2.60
N TYR A 87 -4.66 18.51 -2.44
CA TYR A 87 -6.04 18.16 -2.19
C TYR A 87 -6.29 18.06 -0.70
N MET A 88 -7.04 19.02 -0.15
CA MET A 88 -7.32 19.10 1.28
C MET A 88 -8.69 18.50 1.57
N SER A 89 -8.73 17.46 2.40
CA SER A 89 -9.97 16.84 2.87
C SER A 89 -9.84 16.39 4.32
N MET A 90 -10.92 16.49 5.07
CA MET A 90 -10.96 15.92 6.42
C MET A 90 -11.17 14.40 6.41
N GLU A 91 -11.51 13.81 5.25
CA GLU A 91 -11.71 12.38 5.10
C GLU A 91 -11.02 11.86 3.83
N PHE A 92 -10.40 10.68 3.94
CA PHE A 92 -9.88 9.89 2.83
C PHE A 92 -10.25 8.42 3.02
N LEU A 93 -11.24 7.94 2.28
CA LEU A 93 -11.70 6.55 2.33
C LEU A 93 -10.98 5.72 1.27
N MET A 94 -9.74 5.36 1.54
CA MET A 94 -8.85 4.71 0.57
C MET A 94 -9.14 3.21 0.43
N GLY A 95 -9.58 2.54 1.49
CA GLY A 95 -9.67 1.08 1.55
C GLY A 95 -8.32 0.40 1.76
N ARG A 96 -8.28 -0.92 1.63
CA ARG A 96 -7.06 -1.73 1.76
C ARG A 96 -6.07 -1.42 0.64
N ALA A 97 -4.79 -1.46 0.96
CA ALA A 97 -3.72 -0.99 0.07
C ALA A 97 -2.86 -2.11 -0.54
N LEU A 98 -2.66 -3.24 0.15
CA LEU A 98 -1.70 -4.26 -0.28
C LEU A 98 -1.99 -4.75 -1.70
N GLY A 99 -3.16 -5.31 -1.96
CA GLY A 99 -3.52 -5.83 -3.28
C GLY A 99 -3.49 -4.77 -4.37
N ASN A 100 -4.01 -3.56 -4.08
CA ASN A 100 -3.95 -2.43 -5.01
C ASN A 100 -2.51 -2.05 -5.37
N ASN A 101 -1.60 -2.02 -4.41
CA ASN A 101 -0.19 -1.74 -4.64
C ASN A 101 0.48 -2.83 -5.47
N LEU A 102 0.21 -4.11 -5.22
CA LEU A 102 0.73 -5.22 -6.01
C LEU A 102 0.27 -5.15 -7.47
N ILE A 103 -0.99 -4.78 -7.72
CA ILE A 103 -1.52 -4.56 -9.07
C ILE A 103 -0.82 -3.39 -9.75
N ASN A 104 -0.70 -2.26 -9.07
CA ASN A 104 -0.06 -1.06 -9.61
C ASN A 104 1.44 -1.27 -9.89
N LEU A 105 2.12 -2.05 -9.08
CA LEU A 105 3.50 -2.47 -9.30
C LEU A 105 3.61 -3.55 -10.40
N THR A 106 2.48 -4.13 -10.84
CA THR A 106 2.41 -5.22 -11.83
C THR A 106 3.12 -6.50 -11.40
N VAL A 107 3.09 -6.81 -10.10
CA VAL A 107 3.78 -7.98 -9.49
C VAL A 107 2.83 -8.88 -8.70
N TYR A 108 1.52 -8.68 -8.85
CA TYR A 108 0.51 -9.42 -8.09
C TYR A 108 0.65 -10.94 -8.25
N ASN A 109 0.82 -11.42 -9.49
CA ASN A 109 0.92 -12.85 -9.74
C ASN A 109 2.24 -13.44 -9.22
N GLU A 110 3.35 -12.72 -9.38
CA GLU A 110 4.67 -13.13 -8.92
C GLU A 110 4.71 -13.24 -7.38
N VAL A 111 4.13 -12.27 -6.69
CA VAL A 111 4.02 -12.28 -5.22
C VAL A 111 3.09 -13.39 -4.76
N LYS A 112 1.94 -13.56 -5.44
CA LYS A 112 1.01 -14.65 -5.13
C LYS A 112 1.68 -16.02 -5.23
N GLU A 113 2.37 -16.29 -6.34
CA GLU A 113 3.11 -17.55 -6.52
C GLU A 113 4.22 -17.74 -5.48
N ALA A 114 4.96 -16.68 -5.14
CA ALA A 114 6.01 -16.74 -4.13
C ALA A 114 5.44 -17.08 -2.74
N LEU A 115 4.31 -16.50 -2.37
CA LEU A 115 3.63 -16.78 -1.10
C LEU A 115 3.03 -18.19 -1.08
N GLU A 116 2.42 -18.66 -2.18
CA GLU A 116 1.92 -20.04 -2.32
C GLU A 116 3.04 -21.07 -2.14
N GLU A 117 4.24 -20.81 -2.68
CA GLU A 117 5.44 -21.67 -2.45
C GLU A 117 5.88 -21.68 -0.98
N MET A 118 5.56 -20.65 -0.20
CA MET A 118 5.78 -20.59 1.25
C MET A 118 4.61 -21.16 2.07
N GLY A 119 3.56 -21.66 1.40
CA GLY A 119 2.35 -22.17 2.06
C GLY A 119 1.39 -21.08 2.55
N ILE A 120 1.50 -19.85 2.04
CA ILE A 120 0.71 -18.70 2.44
C ILE A 120 -0.30 -18.36 1.33
N ASN A 121 -1.57 -18.22 1.69
CA ASN A 121 -2.62 -17.77 0.79
C ASN A 121 -2.69 -16.23 0.78
N LEU A 122 -2.44 -15.61 -0.38
CA LEU A 122 -2.45 -14.15 -0.50
C LEU A 122 -3.81 -13.53 -0.12
N ASN A 123 -4.94 -14.15 -0.47
CA ASN A 123 -6.26 -13.59 -0.13
C ASN A 123 -6.51 -13.59 1.38
N GLU A 124 -6.11 -14.66 2.08
CA GLU A 124 -6.21 -14.74 3.54
C GLU A 124 -5.26 -13.74 4.21
N LEU A 125 -4.10 -13.51 3.60
CA LEU A 125 -3.14 -12.50 4.04
C LEU A 125 -3.71 -11.08 3.88
N GLU A 126 -4.33 -10.77 2.74
CA GLU A 126 -4.98 -9.48 2.50
C GLU A 126 -6.13 -9.22 3.51
N ASP A 127 -6.79 -10.26 4.02
CA ASP A 127 -7.83 -10.13 5.04
C ASP A 127 -7.28 -9.70 6.42
N GLN A 128 -5.98 -9.81 6.64
CA GLN A 128 -5.33 -9.28 7.84
C GLN A 128 -5.16 -7.75 7.82
N GLU A 129 -5.31 -7.10 6.66
CA GLU A 129 -5.16 -5.66 6.53
C GLU A 129 -6.38 -4.93 7.11
N PRO A 130 -6.20 -4.12 8.17
CA PRO A 130 -7.28 -3.28 8.67
C PRO A 130 -7.58 -2.14 7.70
N ASP A 131 -8.83 -1.76 7.55
CA ASP A 131 -9.19 -0.56 6.81
C ASP A 131 -8.65 0.69 7.54
N PRO A 132 -7.92 1.58 6.85
CA PRO A 132 -7.55 2.85 7.45
C PRO A 132 -8.81 3.68 7.70
N ALA A 133 -9.10 3.93 8.98
CA ALA A 133 -10.33 4.56 9.43
C ALA A 133 -10.31 6.09 9.26
N LEU A 134 -9.88 6.58 8.10
CA LEU A 134 -9.73 8.00 7.77
C LEU A 134 -10.91 8.59 7.01
N GLY A 135 -12.00 7.87 6.86
CA GLY A 135 -13.20 8.32 6.19
C GLY A 135 -14.36 7.36 6.40
N ASN A 136 -15.59 7.80 6.13
CA ASN A 136 -16.78 7.01 6.39
C ASN A 136 -17.86 7.07 5.28
N GLY A 137 -17.68 7.90 4.26
CA GLY A 137 -18.72 8.06 3.26
C GLY A 137 -18.26 8.78 1.99
N GLY A 138 -19.21 9.45 1.32
CA GLY A 138 -19.03 10.06 0.00
C GLY A 138 -17.92 11.09 -0.06
N LEU A 139 -17.75 11.92 0.96
CA LEU A 139 -16.68 12.91 1.03
C LEU A 139 -15.30 12.23 0.98
N GLY A 140 -15.10 11.21 1.80
CA GLY A 140 -13.85 10.46 1.86
C GLY A 140 -13.58 9.66 0.59
N ARG A 141 -14.61 9.04 0.00
CA ARG A 141 -14.45 8.29 -1.26
C ARG A 141 -14.18 9.20 -2.45
N LEU A 142 -14.79 10.39 -2.50
CA LEU A 142 -14.49 11.39 -3.53
C LEU A 142 -13.01 11.80 -3.48
N ALA A 143 -12.47 12.06 -2.29
CA ALA A 143 -11.07 12.37 -2.11
C ALA A 143 -10.16 11.24 -2.61
N ALA A 144 -10.48 9.99 -2.28
CA ALA A 144 -9.75 8.82 -2.75
C ALA A 144 -9.77 8.71 -4.28
N CYS A 145 -10.93 8.84 -4.92
CA CYS A 145 -11.06 8.80 -6.37
C CYS A 145 -10.29 9.93 -7.08
N PHE A 146 -10.29 11.13 -6.52
CA PHE A 146 -9.52 12.24 -7.09
C PHE A 146 -8.01 12.01 -6.97
N MET A 147 -7.52 11.49 -5.85
CA MET A 147 -6.10 11.15 -5.71
C MET A 147 -5.67 10.07 -6.70
N GLU A 148 -6.49 9.03 -6.90
CA GLU A 148 -6.25 7.98 -7.88
C GLU A 148 -6.24 8.53 -9.32
N SER A 149 -7.18 9.42 -9.65
CA SER A 149 -7.26 10.06 -10.97
C SER A 149 -6.06 10.96 -11.23
N LEU A 150 -5.65 11.78 -10.26
CA LEU A 150 -4.47 12.63 -10.37
C LEU A 150 -3.21 11.79 -10.57
N ALA A 151 -3.06 10.69 -9.85
CA ALA A 151 -1.95 9.74 -10.02
C ALA A 151 -1.95 9.11 -11.42
N THR A 152 -3.11 8.68 -11.91
CA THR A 152 -3.27 8.06 -13.25
C THR A 152 -2.90 9.05 -14.36
N LEU A 153 -3.27 10.32 -14.21
CA LEU A 153 -2.96 11.38 -15.16
C LEU A 153 -1.53 11.93 -15.04
N GLY A 154 -0.78 11.48 -14.04
CA GLY A 154 0.61 11.92 -13.81
C GLY A 154 0.75 13.32 -13.25
N TYR A 155 -0.29 13.86 -12.61
CA TYR A 155 -0.20 15.16 -11.94
C TYR A 155 0.55 15.04 -10.61
N PRO A 156 1.50 15.93 -10.31
CA PRO A 156 2.10 16.06 -8.99
C PRO A 156 1.04 16.48 -7.98
N ALA A 157 0.68 15.59 -7.06
CA ALA A 157 -0.40 15.86 -6.12
C ALA A 157 -0.13 15.28 -4.74
N TYR A 158 -0.54 16.01 -3.69
CA TYR A 158 -0.51 15.58 -2.31
C TYR A 158 -1.92 15.64 -1.72
N GLY A 159 -2.37 14.53 -1.11
CA GLY A 159 -3.54 14.51 -0.26
C GLY A 159 -3.19 14.99 1.14
N CYS A 160 -3.84 16.03 1.62
CA CYS A 160 -3.64 16.62 2.94
C CYS A 160 -4.89 16.38 3.79
N GLY A 161 -4.75 15.60 4.86
CA GLY A 161 -5.85 15.23 5.74
C GLY A 161 -5.45 15.14 7.20
N ILE A 162 -6.37 14.67 8.01
CA ILE A 162 -6.16 14.44 9.44
C ILE A 162 -5.92 12.95 9.66
N ARG A 163 -4.83 12.63 10.36
CA ARG A 163 -4.57 11.26 10.82
C ARG A 163 -5.28 11.05 12.14
N TYR A 164 -6.55 10.68 12.08
CA TYR A 164 -7.37 10.44 13.27
C TYR A 164 -6.79 9.29 14.10
N HIS A 165 -6.70 9.48 15.40
CA HIS A 165 -6.18 8.46 16.29
C HIS A 165 -7.11 7.25 16.39
N TYR A 166 -8.40 7.48 16.44
CA TYR A 166 -9.41 6.44 16.51
C TYR A 166 -10.26 6.32 15.26
N GLY A 167 -10.16 7.08 14.27
CA GLY A 167 -10.98 7.01 13.07
C GLY A 167 -12.51 6.93 13.35
N MET A 168 -13.22 6.18 12.50
CA MET A 168 -14.61 5.82 12.73
C MET A 168 -14.72 4.79 13.85
N PHE A 169 -15.84 4.78 14.61
CA PHE A 169 -16.04 3.87 15.73
C PHE A 169 -16.08 2.39 15.26
N ARG A 170 -15.67 1.49 16.16
CA ARG A 170 -15.92 0.05 16.02
C ARG A 170 -17.35 -0.27 16.41
N GLN A 171 -18.13 -0.80 15.47
CA GLN A 171 -19.51 -1.18 15.71
C GLN A 171 -19.59 -2.53 16.40
N LYS A 172 -20.36 -2.60 17.50
CA LYS A 172 -20.85 -3.84 18.10
C LYS A 172 -22.37 -3.85 18.10
N ILE A 173 -22.96 -5.03 18.16
CA ILE A 173 -24.40 -5.21 18.35
C ILE A 173 -24.61 -5.94 19.67
N GLU A 174 -25.23 -5.27 20.63
CA GLU A 174 -25.58 -5.84 21.93
C GLU A 174 -27.06 -5.72 22.17
N ASN A 175 -27.72 -6.84 22.49
CA ASN A 175 -29.19 -6.91 22.70
C ASN A 175 -30.00 -6.29 21.54
N GLY A 176 -29.51 -6.38 20.30
CA GLY A 176 -30.18 -5.84 19.12
C GLY A 176 -29.93 -4.34 18.87
N TYR A 177 -29.11 -3.68 19.67
CA TYR A 177 -28.76 -2.28 19.55
C TYR A 177 -27.29 -2.10 19.18
N GLN A 178 -27.00 -1.04 18.41
CA GLN A 178 -25.63 -0.64 18.11
C GLN A 178 -24.96 -0.10 19.37
N VAL A 179 -23.74 -0.56 19.61
CA VAL A 179 -22.82 -0.03 20.62
C VAL A 179 -21.53 0.39 19.92
N GLU A 180 -21.05 1.59 20.18
CA GLU A 180 -19.86 2.18 19.59
C GLU A 180 -18.67 2.05 20.53
N GLU A 181 -17.56 1.52 20.02
CA GLU A 181 -16.29 1.45 20.72
C GLU A 181 -15.18 2.20 19.95
N PRO A 182 -14.12 2.66 20.64
CA PRO A 182 -12.96 3.22 19.96
C PRO A 182 -12.34 2.21 19.01
N ASP A 183 -12.06 2.64 17.77
CA ASP A 183 -11.39 1.83 16.77
C ASP A 183 -9.89 2.12 16.78
N ASN A 184 -9.09 1.19 17.32
CA ASN A 184 -7.63 1.27 17.38
C ASN A 184 -7.02 0.71 16.08
N TRP A 185 -7.16 1.42 14.99
CA TRP A 185 -6.69 1.00 13.66
C TRP A 185 -5.20 1.30 13.40
N LEU A 186 -4.54 2.13 14.23
CA LEU A 186 -3.13 2.52 14.15
C LEU A 186 -2.22 1.51 14.85
#